data_98b2f2cb5bd19ce24a847a7ecf390d31
#
_entry.id   98b2f2cb5bd19ce24a847a7ecf390d31
#
_cell.length_a   1.000
_cell.length_b   1.000
_cell.length_c   1.000
_cell.angle_alpha   90.00
_cell.angle_beta   90.00
_cell.angle_gamma   90.00
#
_symmetry.space_group_name_H-M   'P 1'
#
loop_
_entity.id
_entity.type
_entity.pdbx_description
1 polymer ?
#
loop_
_entity_poly.entity_id
_entity_poly.type
_entity_poly.pdbx_seq_one_letter_code
_entity_poly.pdbx_strand_id
1 'polypeptide(L)'
;MTDSWAHRALLQRSKPHNVHNLFGKAFSLPQKNTDTMTFRRQENLNSDPVVLPEGADPAPEQLQKFDINVTVQEFGKVVLLPRKVLLVVEDDSANETADNLSQCMHTMLDKVTRDVWNSAVPQISCLNGSNGNSVTEITQTDLDRAIAYLDENNTEKVTPTIEGNSRFGTGPIESAYWMASHVKLKSDLRKLDAYVPTSQYPSQQSVLQSELGAADEVRIVTSTLVQVSTDSPPIYNNTLVGANAYGYVGIDQVSTEIILKPLGFNDYLNRFQAMGFTAWFNAVILDDSHIVTLLSTKA
;
A
#
# COMPACT_ATOMS: atom_id res chain seq x y z
N MET A 1 10.03 22.30 46.94
CA MET A 1 9.58 21.43 45.83
C MET A 1 9.20 22.35 44.70
N THR A 2 9.96 22.36 43.63
CA THR A 2 9.62 23.12 42.43
C THR A 2 8.54 22.34 41.70
N ASP A 3 7.30 22.80 41.76
CA ASP A 3 6.23 22.27 40.95
C ASP A 3 6.62 22.48 39.46
N SER A 4 6.89 21.40 38.77
CA SER A 4 7.09 21.44 37.33
C SER A 4 5.78 21.81 36.67
N TRP A 5 5.74 22.99 36.07
CA TRP A 5 4.57 23.46 35.32
C TRP A 5 4.41 22.59 34.07
N ALA A 6 3.43 21.70 34.07
CA ALA A 6 3.11 20.90 32.90
C ALA A 6 2.28 21.74 31.92
N HIS A 7 2.83 22.00 30.76
CA HIS A 7 2.08 22.67 29.70
C HIS A 7 1.00 21.71 29.18
N ARG A 8 -0.27 22.11 29.26
CA ARG A 8 -1.45 21.31 28.84
C ARG A 8 -1.55 21.07 27.33
N ALA A 9 -0.64 21.59 26.52
CA ALA A 9 -0.65 21.34 25.08
C ALA A 9 -0.15 19.92 24.80
N LEU A 10 -1.05 19.04 24.41
CA LEU A 10 -0.71 17.74 23.86
C LEU A 10 0.17 17.92 22.61
N LEU A 11 1.36 17.35 22.66
CA LEU A 11 2.24 17.32 21.50
C LEU A 11 1.64 16.42 20.43
N GLN A 12 1.48 16.95 19.25
CA GLN A 12 0.97 16.20 18.12
C GLN A 12 1.91 15.04 17.79
N ARG A 13 1.39 13.80 17.81
CA ARG A 13 2.16 12.60 17.49
C ARG A 13 2.45 12.55 16.00
N SER A 14 3.65 12.11 15.65
CA SER A 14 3.98 11.77 14.27
C SER A 14 3.22 10.51 13.84
N LYS A 15 2.49 10.61 12.72
CA LYS A 15 1.74 9.49 12.13
C LYS A 15 2.45 9.01 10.88
N PRO A 16 2.67 7.68 10.69
CA PRO A 16 3.18 7.18 9.43
C PRO A 16 2.14 7.39 8.31
N HIS A 17 2.62 7.59 7.09
CA HIS A 17 1.75 7.65 5.93
C HIS A 17 1.45 6.23 5.45
N ASN A 18 0.18 5.84 5.50
CA ASN A 18 -0.32 4.59 4.96
C ASN A 18 -0.48 4.74 3.45
N VAL A 19 0.22 3.95 2.68
CA VAL A 19 0.27 4.08 1.22
C VAL A 19 -0.15 2.81 0.48
N HIS A 20 -0.04 1.63 1.12
CA HIS A 20 -0.25 0.36 0.43
C HIS A 20 -1.73 0.07 0.14
N ASN A 21 -2.66 0.67 0.89
CA ASN A 21 -4.11 0.53 0.65
C ASN A 21 -4.68 1.54 -0.35
N LEU A 22 -3.88 2.53 -0.80
CA LEU A 22 -4.39 3.63 -1.63
C LEU A 22 -4.76 3.21 -3.06
N PHE A 23 -4.09 2.19 -3.60
CA PHE A 23 -4.16 1.83 -5.02
C PHE A 23 -4.88 0.51 -5.27
N GLY A 24 -5.25 -0.20 -4.20
CA GLY A 24 -5.93 -1.48 -4.26
C GLY A 24 -7.43 -1.35 -4.50
N LYS A 25 -8.02 -2.39 -5.09
CA LYS A 25 -9.45 -2.49 -5.26
C LYS A 25 -10.10 -3.02 -3.99
N ALA A 26 -11.06 -2.29 -3.45
CA ALA A 26 -11.81 -2.70 -2.27
C ALA A 26 -12.91 -3.69 -2.64
N PHE A 27 -13.01 -4.79 -1.91
CA PHE A 27 -14.07 -5.78 -2.03
C PHE A 27 -14.71 -6.01 -0.66
N SER A 28 -15.97 -6.36 -0.64
CA SER A 28 -16.73 -6.63 0.57
C SER A 28 -17.39 -7.99 0.51
N LEU A 29 -17.24 -8.78 1.58
CA LEU A 29 -17.94 -10.05 1.77
C LEU A 29 -19.29 -9.79 2.47
N PRO A 30 -20.39 -10.35 1.96
CA PRO A 30 -21.68 -10.26 2.64
C PRO A 30 -21.65 -11.04 3.96
N GLN A 31 -22.27 -10.47 5.00
CA GLN A 31 -22.39 -11.13 6.29
C GLN A 31 -23.14 -12.47 6.20
N LYS A 32 -22.82 -13.40 7.10
CA LYS A 32 -23.51 -14.71 7.28
C LYS A 32 -23.43 -15.64 6.07
N ASN A 33 -22.46 -15.48 5.19
CA ASN A 33 -22.28 -16.33 4.03
C ASN A 33 -21.04 -17.19 4.16
N THR A 34 -19.86 -16.61 3.99
CA THR A 34 -18.57 -17.30 4.03
C THR A 34 -17.49 -16.33 4.51
N ASP A 35 -16.37 -16.84 4.97
CA ASP A 35 -15.15 -16.10 5.31
C ASP A 35 -14.15 -16.02 4.15
N THR A 36 -14.43 -16.76 3.07
CA THR A 36 -13.53 -16.85 1.90
C THR A 36 -14.20 -16.27 0.66
N MET A 37 -13.46 -15.40 -0.03
CA MET A 37 -13.85 -14.83 -1.31
C MET A 37 -13.03 -15.47 -2.43
N THR A 38 -13.70 -15.88 -3.50
CA THR A 38 -13.05 -16.46 -4.69
C THR A 38 -13.16 -15.48 -5.84
N PHE A 39 -12.00 -15.06 -6.36
CA PHE A 39 -11.89 -14.29 -7.60
C PHE A 39 -11.61 -15.22 -8.75
N ARG A 40 -12.33 -15.07 -9.85
CA ARG A 40 -12.16 -15.90 -11.03
C ARG A 40 -11.61 -15.06 -12.17
N ARG A 41 -10.43 -15.43 -12.67
CA ARG A 41 -9.81 -14.84 -13.85
C ARG A 41 -9.90 -15.82 -15.01
N GLN A 42 -10.26 -15.31 -16.19
CA GLN A 42 -10.21 -16.07 -17.43
C GLN A 42 -8.89 -15.79 -18.13
N GLU A 43 -8.30 -16.81 -18.70
CA GLU A 43 -7.13 -16.66 -19.57
C GLU A 43 -7.56 -16.20 -20.96
N ASN A 44 -6.75 -15.35 -21.59
CA ASN A 44 -7.00 -14.91 -22.95
C ASN A 44 -6.82 -16.08 -23.91
N LEU A 45 -7.73 -16.21 -24.90
CA LEU A 45 -7.56 -17.16 -25.98
C LEU A 45 -6.34 -16.79 -26.84
N ASN A 46 -5.74 -17.80 -27.48
CA ASN A 46 -4.71 -17.56 -28.47
C ASN A 46 -5.27 -16.69 -29.62
N SER A 47 -4.62 -15.57 -29.90
CA SER A 47 -5.02 -14.63 -30.95
C SER A 47 -4.33 -14.88 -32.31
N ASP A 48 -3.57 -15.99 -32.44
CA ASP A 48 -2.90 -16.31 -33.69
C ASP A 48 -3.94 -16.62 -34.79
N PRO A 49 -3.81 -16.02 -35.97
CA PRO A 49 -4.75 -16.26 -37.03
C PRO A 49 -4.61 -17.70 -37.57
N VAL A 50 -5.70 -18.44 -37.54
CA VAL A 50 -5.76 -19.80 -38.10
C VAL A 50 -6.43 -19.74 -39.48
N VAL A 51 -5.71 -20.19 -40.50
CA VAL A 51 -6.27 -20.31 -41.86
C VAL A 51 -7.19 -21.53 -41.91
N LEU A 52 -8.46 -21.29 -42.25
CA LEU A 52 -9.43 -22.36 -42.37
C LEU A 52 -9.35 -23.01 -43.77
N PRO A 53 -8.93 -24.25 -43.88
CA PRO A 53 -9.00 -24.97 -45.15
C PRO A 53 -10.47 -25.28 -45.53
N GLU A 54 -10.75 -25.28 -46.82
CA GLU A 54 -12.09 -25.51 -47.34
C GLU A 54 -12.60 -26.90 -46.90
N GLY A 55 -13.71 -26.95 -46.16
CA GLY A 55 -14.33 -28.16 -45.70
C GLY A 55 -13.81 -28.79 -44.40
N ALA A 56 -12.92 -28.09 -43.65
CA ALA A 56 -12.47 -28.57 -42.34
C ALA A 56 -12.78 -27.52 -41.23
N ASP A 57 -13.26 -28.01 -40.10
CA ASP A 57 -13.48 -27.20 -38.91
C ASP A 57 -12.16 -26.95 -38.15
N PRO A 58 -11.94 -25.78 -37.55
CA PRO A 58 -10.78 -25.55 -36.69
C PRO A 58 -10.85 -26.37 -35.43
N ALA A 59 -9.69 -26.69 -34.87
CA ALA A 59 -9.63 -27.34 -33.55
C ALA A 59 -10.23 -26.43 -32.46
N PRO A 60 -11.14 -26.94 -31.63
CA PRO A 60 -11.75 -26.17 -30.58
C PRO A 60 -10.73 -25.86 -29.47
N GLU A 61 -10.66 -24.60 -29.02
CA GLU A 61 -9.90 -24.18 -27.85
C GLU A 61 -10.79 -24.20 -26.60
N GLN A 62 -10.19 -24.55 -25.45
CA GLN A 62 -10.89 -24.56 -24.17
C GLN A 62 -10.53 -23.32 -23.37
N LEU A 63 -11.54 -22.62 -22.85
CA LEU A 63 -11.36 -21.50 -21.93
C LEU A 63 -10.82 -22.01 -20.59
N GLN A 64 -9.64 -21.53 -20.22
CA GLN A 64 -9.05 -21.80 -18.90
C GLN A 64 -9.48 -20.71 -17.90
N LYS A 65 -9.71 -21.12 -16.65
CA LYS A 65 -10.10 -20.23 -15.54
C LYS A 65 -9.22 -20.50 -14.36
N PHE A 66 -8.74 -19.43 -13.75
CA PHE A 66 -7.97 -19.47 -12.50
C PHE A 66 -8.80 -18.89 -11.37
N ASP A 67 -8.90 -19.64 -10.27
CA ASP A 67 -9.59 -19.20 -9.06
C ASP A 67 -8.56 -18.78 -8.02
N ILE A 68 -8.65 -17.52 -7.58
CA ILE A 68 -7.82 -16.95 -6.53
C ILE A 68 -8.68 -16.83 -5.28
N ASN A 69 -8.30 -17.54 -4.22
CA ASN A 69 -9.04 -17.56 -2.98
C ASN A 69 -8.38 -16.69 -1.93
N VAL A 70 -9.18 -15.86 -1.24
CA VAL A 70 -8.74 -15.08 -0.09
C VAL A 70 -9.67 -15.32 1.09
N THR A 71 -9.10 -15.69 2.23
CA THR A 71 -9.83 -15.86 3.48
C THR A 71 -9.58 -14.65 4.38
N VAL A 72 -10.65 -14.04 4.86
CA VAL A 72 -10.58 -12.89 5.76
C VAL A 72 -10.10 -13.34 7.13
N GLN A 73 -9.15 -12.60 7.72
CA GLN A 73 -8.61 -12.86 9.05
C GLN A 73 -9.07 -11.79 10.04
N GLU A 74 -9.25 -12.19 11.28
CA GLU A 74 -9.55 -11.28 12.38
C GLU A 74 -8.26 -10.76 13.01
N PHE A 75 -8.14 -9.45 13.08
CA PHE A 75 -7.07 -8.76 13.77
C PHE A 75 -7.64 -7.92 14.90
N GLY A 76 -6.92 -7.81 16.00
CA GLY A 76 -7.37 -6.99 17.11
C GLY A 76 -6.24 -6.57 18.05
N LYS A 77 -6.50 -5.51 18.79
CA LYS A 77 -5.63 -5.04 19.87
C LYS A 77 -6.46 -4.44 20.99
N VAL A 78 -6.06 -4.67 22.23
CA VAL A 78 -6.74 -4.18 23.43
C VAL A 78 -5.75 -3.39 24.29
N VAL A 79 -6.24 -2.28 24.84
CA VAL A 79 -5.58 -1.45 25.84
C VAL A 79 -6.43 -1.41 27.10
N LEU A 80 -5.83 -1.67 28.25
CA LEU A 80 -6.49 -1.57 29.55
C LEU A 80 -6.13 -0.22 30.20
N LEU A 81 -7.17 0.53 30.57
CA LEU A 81 -7.06 1.81 31.27
C LEU A 81 -7.40 1.60 32.75
N PRO A 82 -6.45 1.76 33.69
CA PRO A 82 -6.75 1.68 35.10
C PRO A 82 -7.70 2.82 35.53
N ARG A 83 -8.70 2.51 36.34
CA ARG A 83 -9.65 3.50 36.91
C ARG A 83 -8.93 4.66 37.60
N LYS A 84 -7.79 4.39 38.27
CA LYS A 84 -7.00 5.43 38.92
C LYS A 84 -6.50 6.48 37.92
N VAL A 85 -6.10 6.09 36.73
CA VAL A 85 -5.67 7.01 35.66
C VAL A 85 -6.83 7.89 35.23
N LEU A 86 -8.01 7.30 35.00
CA LEU A 86 -9.23 8.03 34.60
C LEU A 86 -9.71 9.04 35.66
N LEU A 87 -9.38 8.83 36.93
CA LEU A 87 -9.82 9.70 38.03
C LEU A 87 -8.79 10.77 38.40
N VAL A 88 -7.50 10.51 38.18
CA VAL A 88 -6.41 11.38 38.67
C VAL A 88 -5.80 12.22 37.55
N VAL A 89 -5.81 11.71 36.33
CA VAL A 89 -5.27 12.42 35.17
C VAL A 89 -6.31 13.41 34.65
N GLU A 90 -5.92 14.65 34.54
CA GLU A 90 -6.80 15.76 34.08
C GLU A 90 -7.03 15.73 32.56
N ASP A 91 -6.16 14.99 31.83
CA ASP A 91 -6.25 14.83 30.38
C ASP A 91 -7.30 13.79 29.99
N ASP A 92 -7.92 13.96 28.81
CA ASP A 92 -8.89 13.02 28.26
C ASP A 92 -8.19 11.76 27.69
N SER A 93 -7.66 10.95 28.61
CA SER A 93 -6.90 9.75 28.29
C SER A 93 -7.72 8.69 27.53
N ALA A 94 -9.05 8.75 27.59
CA ALA A 94 -9.92 7.85 26.84
C ALA A 94 -9.93 8.19 25.34
N ASN A 95 -10.13 9.47 24.99
CA ASN A 95 -10.11 9.92 23.59
C ASN A 95 -8.74 9.77 22.97
N GLU A 96 -7.65 10.05 23.71
CA GLU A 96 -6.30 9.82 23.26
C GLU A 96 -6.01 8.34 22.97
N THR A 97 -6.52 7.45 23.81
CA THR A 97 -6.38 6.00 23.60
C THR A 97 -7.17 5.55 22.38
N ALA A 98 -8.38 6.10 22.15
CA ALA A 98 -9.16 5.81 20.96
C ALA A 98 -8.45 6.25 19.68
N ASP A 99 -7.85 7.45 19.68
CA ASP A 99 -7.05 7.95 18.56
C ASP A 99 -5.81 7.07 18.29
N ASN A 100 -5.14 6.61 19.35
CA ASN A 100 -4.02 5.68 19.26
C ASN A 100 -4.43 4.35 18.64
N LEU A 101 -5.54 3.79 19.09
CA LEU A 101 -6.07 2.53 18.59
C LEU A 101 -6.48 2.63 17.13
N SER A 102 -7.17 3.72 16.75
CA SER A 102 -7.54 3.99 15.36
C SER A 102 -6.32 4.07 14.44
N GLN A 103 -5.30 4.83 14.83
CA GLN A 103 -4.05 4.91 14.06
C GLN A 103 -3.33 3.55 13.99
N CYS A 104 -3.30 2.81 15.09
CA CYS A 104 -2.70 1.47 15.14
C CYS A 104 -3.42 0.51 14.18
N MET A 105 -4.76 0.56 14.14
CA MET A 105 -5.59 -0.23 13.24
C MET A 105 -5.26 0.08 11.78
N HIS A 106 -5.30 1.35 11.36
CA HIS A 106 -4.97 1.73 9.98
C HIS A 106 -3.54 1.34 9.57
N THR A 107 -2.56 1.51 10.48
CA THR A 107 -1.19 1.11 10.22
C THR A 107 -1.04 -0.41 10.11
N MET A 108 -1.81 -1.17 10.88
CA MET A 108 -1.82 -2.63 10.82
C MET A 108 -2.40 -3.12 9.48
N LEU A 109 -3.52 -2.57 9.04
CA LEU A 109 -4.12 -2.91 7.74
C LEU A 109 -3.16 -2.61 6.58
N ASP A 110 -2.47 -1.47 6.62
CA ASP A 110 -1.46 -1.09 5.63
C ASP A 110 -0.28 -2.07 5.61
N LYS A 111 0.15 -2.57 6.79
CA LYS A 111 1.21 -3.58 6.88
C LYS A 111 0.79 -4.94 6.31
N VAL A 112 -0.46 -5.36 6.54
CA VAL A 112 -0.98 -6.62 5.96
C VAL A 112 -0.92 -6.54 4.43
N THR A 113 -1.38 -5.43 3.84
CA THR A 113 -1.30 -5.22 2.39
C THR A 113 0.14 -5.15 1.90
N ARG A 114 1.04 -4.47 2.62
CA ARG A 114 2.48 -4.43 2.32
C ARG A 114 3.07 -5.84 2.27
N ASP A 115 2.74 -6.69 3.23
CA ASP A 115 3.30 -8.04 3.31
C ASP A 115 2.83 -8.91 2.12
N VAL A 116 1.60 -8.68 1.64
CA VAL A 116 1.09 -9.27 0.39
C VAL A 116 1.87 -8.75 -0.82
N TRP A 117 2.14 -7.44 -0.93
CA TRP A 117 2.96 -6.90 -2.02
C TRP A 117 4.36 -7.52 -2.07
N ASN A 118 4.97 -7.74 -0.91
CA ASN A 118 6.30 -8.34 -0.83
C ASN A 118 6.33 -9.81 -1.25
N SER A 119 5.19 -10.48 -1.29
CA SER A 119 5.06 -11.84 -1.82
C SER A 119 4.90 -11.88 -3.35
N ALA A 120 4.69 -10.71 -3.99
CA ALA A 120 4.52 -10.62 -5.43
C ALA A 120 5.81 -10.99 -6.19
N VAL A 121 5.64 -11.60 -7.34
CA VAL A 121 6.70 -11.96 -8.28
C VAL A 121 6.39 -11.27 -9.61
N PRO A 122 7.34 -10.60 -10.27
CA PRO A 122 8.79 -10.71 -10.06
C PRO A 122 9.37 -9.67 -9.09
N GLN A 123 10.52 -10.03 -8.53
CA GLN A 123 11.41 -9.11 -7.84
C GLN A 123 12.65 -8.88 -8.69
N ILE A 124 12.92 -7.63 -9.05
CA ILE A 124 14.06 -7.23 -9.91
C ILE A 124 15.09 -6.51 -9.04
N SER A 125 16.32 -7.01 -9.02
CA SER A 125 17.41 -6.33 -8.32
C SER A 125 17.96 -5.19 -9.17
N CYS A 126 18.19 -4.04 -8.55
CA CYS A 126 18.93 -2.93 -9.14
C CYS A 126 20.42 -3.30 -9.23
N LEU A 127 20.97 -3.24 -10.43
CA LEU A 127 22.35 -3.65 -10.71
C LEU A 127 23.18 -2.56 -11.43
N ASN A 128 22.54 -1.45 -11.80
CA ASN A 128 23.16 -0.41 -12.62
C ASN A 128 23.71 0.78 -11.80
N GLY A 129 23.61 0.72 -10.48
CA GLY A 129 24.16 1.75 -9.61
C GLY A 129 25.67 1.62 -9.39
N SER A 130 26.25 2.61 -8.73
CA SER A 130 27.71 2.78 -8.55
C SER A 130 28.21 2.45 -7.15
N ASN A 131 27.35 2.09 -6.22
CA ASN A 131 27.74 1.85 -4.83
C ASN A 131 28.49 0.54 -4.56
N GLY A 132 28.70 -0.29 -5.60
CA GLY A 132 29.56 -1.48 -5.56
C GLY A 132 28.98 -2.69 -4.81
N ASN A 133 27.70 -2.70 -4.48
CA ASN A 133 27.03 -3.82 -3.82
C ASN A 133 26.43 -4.81 -4.85
N SER A 134 26.04 -6.00 -4.37
CA SER A 134 25.32 -6.99 -5.21
C SER A 134 23.93 -6.51 -5.63
N VAL A 135 23.28 -5.70 -4.77
CA VAL A 135 22.11 -4.89 -5.10
C VAL A 135 22.56 -3.45 -4.96
N THR A 136 22.40 -2.65 -6.00
CA THR A 136 22.89 -1.26 -6.06
C THR A 136 21.78 -0.26 -5.73
N GLU A 137 22.12 1.03 -5.67
CA GLU A 137 21.14 2.12 -5.65
C GLU A 137 20.29 2.11 -6.93
N ILE A 138 19.08 2.65 -6.82
CA ILE A 138 18.14 2.72 -7.94
C ILE A 138 18.62 3.74 -8.98
N THR A 139 18.64 3.33 -10.25
CA THR A 139 18.98 4.17 -11.40
C THR A 139 17.82 4.27 -12.37
N GLN A 140 17.89 5.22 -13.33
CA GLN A 140 16.87 5.34 -14.38
C GLN A 140 16.72 4.05 -15.18
N THR A 141 17.84 3.41 -15.54
CA THR A 141 17.84 2.14 -16.31
C THR A 141 17.13 1.00 -15.55
N ASP A 142 17.25 0.95 -14.22
CA ASP A 142 16.54 -0.06 -13.43
C ASP A 142 15.04 0.22 -13.39
N LEU A 143 14.67 1.51 -13.32
CA LEU A 143 13.26 1.94 -13.38
C LEU A 143 12.64 1.61 -14.74
N ASP A 144 13.35 1.90 -15.83
CA ASP A 144 12.92 1.59 -17.21
C ASP A 144 12.70 0.09 -17.41
N ARG A 145 13.53 -0.77 -16.81
CA ARG A 145 13.33 -2.24 -16.83
C ARG A 145 12.04 -2.66 -16.12
N ALA A 146 11.69 -2.00 -15.04
CA ALA A 146 10.44 -2.30 -14.34
C ALA A 146 9.21 -1.81 -15.12
N ILE A 147 9.31 -0.63 -15.75
CA ILE A 147 8.26 -0.10 -16.62
C ILE A 147 8.07 -1.03 -17.82
N ALA A 148 9.15 -1.41 -18.50
CA ALA A 148 9.11 -2.33 -19.64
C ALA A 148 8.44 -3.67 -19.29
N TYR A 149 8.71 -4.21 -18.10
CA TYR A 149 8.03 -5.43 -17.64
C TYR A 149 6.51 -5.25 -17.52
N LEU A 150 6.04 -4.12 -16.96
CA LEU A 150 4.61 -3.85 -16.83
C LEU A 150 3.95 -3.62 -18.20
N ASP A 151 4.63 -2.91 -19.10
CA ASP A 151 4.14 -2.65 -20.46
C ASP A 151 4.07 -3.91 -21.32
N GLU A 152 5.08 -4.81 -21.23
CA GLU A 152 5.08 -6.12 -21.90
C GLU A 152 3.88 -6.98 -21.45
N ASN A 153 3.43 -6.84 -20.23
CA ASN A 153 2.25 -7.52 -19.70
C ASN A 153 0.94 -6.75 -19.97
N ASN A 154 0.97 -5.69 -20.77
CA ASN A 154 -0.19 -4.85 -21.09
C ASN A 154 -0.91 -4.30 -19.83
N THR A 155 -0.15 -3.95 -18.81
CA THR A 155 -0.68 -3.42 -17.55
C THR A 155 -1.25 -2.02 -17.76
N GLU A 156 -2.50 -1.80 -17.34
CA GLU A 156 -3.09 -0.46 -17.38
C GLU A 156 -2.47 0.44 -16.31
N LYS A 157 -2.22 1.71 -16.68
CA LYS A 157 -1.72 2.74 -15.78
C LYS A 157 -2.82 3.17 -14.80
N VAL A 158 -2.43 3.47 -13.58
CA VAL A 158 -3.38 3.81 -12.49
C VAL A 158 -3.88 5.25 -12.60
N THR A 159 -3.00 6.17 -13.01
CA THR A 159 -3.34 7.60 -13.05
C THR A 159 -3.53 8.08 -14.47
N PRO A 160 -4.54 8.94 -14.71
CA PRO A 160 -4.69 9.60 -16.01
C PRO A 160 -3.60 10.65 -16.23
N THR A 161 -3.42 11.05 -17.46
CA THR A 161 -2.54 12.18 -17.84
C THR A 161 -3.02 13.46 -17.17
N ILE A 162 -2.11 14.23 -16.60
CA ILE A 162 -2.38 15.57 -16.08
C ILE A 162 -1.97 16.56 -17.16
N GLU A 163 -2.95 17.23 -17.77
CA GLU A 163 -2.69 18.19 -18.84
C GLU A 163 -1.82 19.37 -18.38
N GLY A 164 -0.88 19.76 -19.25
CA GLY A 164 -0.03 20.93 -19.01
C GLY A 164 -0.85 22.22 -19.04
N ASN A 165 -0.37 23.21 -18.31
CA ASN A 165 -0.98 24.54 -18.29
C ASN A 165 -0.13 25.53 -19.12
N SER A 166 -0.61 25.87 -20.34
CA SER A 166 0.06 26.80 -21.25
C SER A 166 0.25 28.19 -20.63
N ARG A 167 -0.61 28.58 -19.66
CA ARG A 167 -0.56 29.88 -19.00
C ARG A 167 0.64 30.04 -18.08
N PHE A 168 1.12 28.91 -17.53
CA PHE A 168 2.26 28.86 -16.62
C PHE A 168 3.48 28.12 -17.22
N GLY A 169 3.39 27.70 -18.48
CA GLY A 169 4.50 27.01 -19.16
C GLY A 169 4.86 25.65 -18.56
N THR A 170 3.91 24.98 -17.91
CA THR A 170 4.13 23.64 -17.35
C THR A 170 3.81 22.56 -18.40
N GLY A 171 4.70 21.55 -18.51
CA GLY A 171 4.46 20.38 -19.36
C GLY A 171 3.40 19.45 -18.77
N PRO A 172 2.79 18.58 -19.61
CA PRO A 172 1.89 17.55 -19.11
C PRO A 172 2.67 16.51 -18.27
N ILE A 173 1.99 15.88 -17.33
CA ILE A 173 2.47 14.67 -16.65
C ILE A 173 1.73 13.50 -17.26
N GLU A 174 2.44 12.52 -17.75
CA GLU A 174 1.87 11.35 -18.41
C GLU A 174 1.07 10.47 -17.45
N SER A 175 0.24 9.61 -18.01
CA SER A 175 -0.41 8.54 -17.23
C SER A 175 0.65 7.66 -16.62
N ALA A 176 0.49 7.25 -15.37
CA ALA A 176 1.58 6.65 -14.63
C ALA A 176 1.17 5.46 -13.76
N TYR A 177 2.14 4.59 -13.53
CA TYR A 177 2.12 3.58 -12.47
C TYR A 177 2.40 4.24 -11.12
N TRP A 178 2.02 3.59 -10.03
CA TRP A 178 2.38 4.02 -8.69
C TRP A 178 3.56 3.22 -8.16
N MET A 179 4.55 3.90 -7.59
CA MET A 179 5.65 3.27 -6.88
C MET A 179 5.64 3.67 -5.42
N ALA A 180 5.56 2.68 -4.53
CA ALA A 180 5.78 2.88 -3.10
C ALA A 180 7.25 2.67 -2.76
N SER A 181 7.89 3.68 -2.16
CA SER A 181 9.31 3.69 -1.84
C SER A 181 9.58 4.12 -0.41
N HIS A 182 10.73 3.72 0.15
CA HIS A 182 11.07 4.09 1.52
C HIS A 182 11.61 5.54 1.58
N VAL A 183 11.23 6.28 2.63
CA VAL A 183 11.61 7.69 2.85
C VAL A 183 13.13 7.92 2.79
N LYS A 184 13.95 6.94 3.18
CA LYS A 184 15.43 7.05 3.16
C LYS A 184 16.01 7.13 1.76
N LEU A 185 15.28 6.69 0.73
CA LEU A 185 15.71 6.70 -0.66
C LEU A 185 15.39 8.02 -1.39
N LYS A 186 14.76 9.00 -0.71
CA LYS A 186 14.38 10.28 -1.34
C LYS A 186 15.51 11.00 -2.06
N SER A 187 16.75 10.89 -1.55
CA SER A 187 17.92 11.50 -2.18
C SER A 187 18.25 10.86 -3.52
N ASP A 188 18.13 9.54 -3.61
CA ASP A 188 18.51 8.78 -4.79
C ASP A 188 17.42 8.85 -5.86
N LEU A 189 16.15 8.79 -5.44
CA LEU A 189 15.00 9.01 -6.32
C LEU A 189 14.97 10.40 -6.98
N ARG A 190 15.49 11.42 -6.31
CA ARG A 190 15.60 12.78 -6.87
C ARG A 190 16.75 12.94 -7.88
N LYS A 191 17.66 11.99 -7.95
CA LYS A 191 18.77 11.97 -8.91
C LYS A 191 18.40 11.30 -10.23
N LEU A 192 17.21 10.69 -10.33
CA LEU A 192 16.72 10.10 -11.56
C LEU A 192 16.62 11.17 -12.66
N ASP A 193 17.04 10.84 -13.87
CA ASP A 193 17.16 11.81 -14.97
C ASP A 193 15.81 12.43 -15.37
N ALA A 194 14.73 11.63 -15.33
CA ALA A 194 13.37 12.06 -15.66
C ALA A 194 12.55 12.55 -14.45
N TYR A 195 13.20 12.87 -13.32
CA TYR A 195 12.49 13.25 -12.10
C TYR A 195 11.86 14.64 -12.18
N VAL A 196 10.54 14.71 -11.98
CA VAL A 196 9.75 15.94 -11.89
C VAL A 196 9.17 16.06 -10.48
N PRO A 197 9.56 17.09 -9.70
CA PRO A 197 9.03 17.28 -8.35
C PRO A 197 7.55 17.72 -8.39
N THR A 198 6.79 17.40 -7.34
CA THR A 198 5.36 17.79 -7.22
C THR A 198 5.10 19.28 -7.33
N SER A 199 6.10 20.11 -7.00
CA SER A 199 6.01 21.59 -7.15
C SER A 199 5.90 22.06 -8.61
N GLN A 200 6.33 21.23 -9.57
CA GLN A 200 6.27 21.54 -11.01
C GLN A 200 5.03 20.95 -11.69
N TYR A 201 4.18 20.25 -10.95
CA TYR A 201 2.96 19.71 -11.51
C TYR A 201 1.99 20.80 -11.96
N PRO A 202 1.32 20.60 -13.11
CA PRO A 202 0.34 21.56 -13.63
C PRO A 202 -0.86 21.76 -12.71
N SER A 203 -1.23 20.73 -11.94
CA SER A 203 -2.33 20.75 -10.97
C SER A 203 -1.90 20.16 -9.64
N GLN A 204 -2.08 20.91 -8.56
CA GLN A 204 -1.79 20.47 -7.19
C GLN A 204 -2.93 19.65 -6.58
N GLN A 205 -4.10 19.61 -7.19
CA GLN A 205 -5.27 18.87 -6.67
C GLN A 205 -5.12 17.35 -6.78
N SER A 206 -4.30 16.88 -7.72
CA SER A 206 -4.04 15.45 -7.96
C SER A 206 -2.83 14.91 -7.19
N VAL A 207 -2.20 15.73 -6.34
CA VAL A 207 -1.01 15.35 -5.56
C VAL A 207 -1.42 14.67 -4.26
N LEU A 208 -0.86 13.49 -3.99
CA LEU A 208 -1.05 12.81 -2.71
C LEU A 208 -0.14 13.40 -1.63
N GLN A 209 -0.57 13.36 -0.37
CA GLN A 209 0.14 13.98 0.75
C GLN A 209 1.58 13.46 0.93
N SER A 210 1.85 12.21 0.56
CA SER A 210 3.18 11.56 0.68
C SER A 210 3.90 11.41 -0.66
N GLU A 211 3.39 12.03 -1.73
CA GLU A 211 3.97 11.98 -3.05
C GLU A 211 5.24 12.82 -3.13
N LEU A 212 6.30 12.23 -3.67
CA LEU A 212 7.59 12.87 -3.87
C LEU A 212 7.66 13.63 -5.20
N GLY A 213 7.16 13.00 -6.27
CA GLY A 213 7.22 13.47 -7.64
C GLY A 213 6.93 12.34 -8.61
N ALA A 214 7.08 12.64 -9.89
CA ALA A 214 7.03 11.66 -10.96
C ALA A 214 8.44 11.45 -11.53
N ALA A 215 8.73 10.24 -11.97
CA ALA A 215 9.91 9.93 -12.75
C ALA A 215 9.45 9.09 -13.95
N ASP A 216 9.50 9.70 -15.13
CA ASP A 216 8.96 9.13 -16.36
C ASP A 216 7.46 8.72 -16.17
N GLU A 217 7.09 7.51 -16.49
CA GLU A 217 5.74 6.97 -16.34
C GLU A 217 5.42 6.44 -14.93
N VAL A 218 6.16 6.86 -13.90
CA VAL A 218 5.99 6.39 -12.52
C VAL A 218 5.80 7.56 -11.57
N ARG A 219 4.73 7.55 -10.78
CA ARG A 219 4.52 8.48 -9.66
C ARG A 219 4.99 7.83 -8.37
N ILE A 220 5.85 8.55 -7.63
CA ILE A 220 6.58 8.02 -6.49
C ILE A 220 5.92 8.49 -5.20
N VAL A 221 5.46 7.54 -4.39
CA VAL A 221 4.93 7.79 -3.05
C VAL A 221 5.90 7.23 -2.01
N THR A 222 6.14 8.00 -0.96
CA THR A 222 7.14 7.60 0.05
C THR A 222 6.50 7.34 1.40
N SER A 223 6.86 6.21 2.03
CA SER A 223 6.40 5.86 3.37
C SER A 223 7.54 5.26 4.20
N THR A 224 7.41 5.36 5.53
CA THR A 224 8.29 4.67 6.48
C THR A 224 7.89 3.22 6.70
N LEU A 225 6.71 2.80 6.19
CA LEU A 225 6.17 1.46 6.36
C LEU A 225 6.64 0.48 5.28
N VAL A 226 7.24 0.98 4.20
CA VAL A 226 7.82 0.14 3.14
C VAL A 226 8.86 -0.82 3.74
N GLN A 227 8.85 -2.06 3.28
CA GLN A 227 9.72 -3.10 3.81
C GLN A 227 11.19 -2.80 3.53
N VAL A 228 12.00 -3.06 4.55
CA VAL A 228 13.45 -2.97 4.52
C VAL A 228 14.00 -4.28 5.03
N SER A 229 14.94 -4.88 4.30
CA SER A 229 15.59 -6.10 4.78
C SER A 229 16.53 -5.81 5.95
N THR A 230 16.84 -6.86 6.72
CA THR A 230 17.81 -6.81 7.83
C THR A 230 19.24 -7.02 7.36
N ASP A 231 19.48 -7.12 6.04
CA ASP A 231 20.80 -7.35 5.46
C ASP A 231 21.72 -6.14 5.65
N SER A 232 22.98 -6.34 5.41
CA SER A 232 23.98 -5.28 5.44
C SER A 232 24.75 -5.25 4.12
N PRO A 233 24.53 -4.25 3.26
CA PRO A 233 23.64 -3.09 3.40
C PRO A 233 22.16 -3.45 3.34
N PRO A 234 21.26 -2.63 3.96
CA PRO A 234 19.83 -2.87 3.95
C PRO A 234 19.25 -2.71 2.55
N ILE A 235 18.43 -3.67 2.14
CA ILE A 235 17.72 -3.65 0.86
C ILE A 235 16.31 -3.10 1.08
N TYR A 236 15.92 -2.17 0.23
CA TYR A 236 14.61 -1.52 0.23
C TYR A 236 13.76 -2.07 -0.92
N ASN A 237 12.52 -2.41 -0.62
CA ASN A 237 11.56 -2.88 -1.61
C ASN A 237 10.83 -1.67 -2.20
N ASN A 238 11.07 -1.37 -3.48
CA ASN A 238 10.34 -0.34 -4.20
C ASN A 238 9.35 -1.04 -5.12
N THR A 239 8.08 -1.06 -4.74
CA THR A 239 7.07 -1.80 -5.50
C THR A 239 6.30 -0.88 -6.42
N LEU A 240 6.32 -1.21 -7.73
CA LEU A 240 5.52 -0.57 -8.76
C LEU A 240 4.21 -1.36 -8.91
N VAL A 241 3.12 -0.63 -9.01
CA VAL A 241 1.76 -1.19 -9.06
C VAL A 241 1.00 -0.57 -10.21
N GLY A 242 0.44 -1.43 -11.06
CA GLY A 242 -0.51 -1.06 -12.09
C GLY A 242 -1.96 -1.14 -11.63
N ALA A 243 -2.89 -0.82 -12.50
CA ALA A 243 -4.30 -0.94 -12.22
C ALA A 243 -4.72 -2.41 -12.01
N ASN A 244 -5.62 -2.64 -11.05
CA ASN A 244 -6.15 -3.96 -10.72
C ASN A 244 -5.10 -5.03 -10.33
N ALA A 245 -3.89 -4.63 -9.92
CA ALA A 245 -2.84 -5.56 -9.51
C ALA A 245 -3.20 -6.34 -8.24
N TYR A 246 -3.83 -5.67 -7.27
CA TYR A 246 -4.20 -6.27 -6.01
C TYR A 246 -5.56 -5.73 -5.51
N GLY A 247 -6.13 -6.46 -4.56
CA GLY A 247 -7.35 -6.07 -3.87
C GLY A 247 -7.27 -6.34 -2.38
N TYR A 248 -8.16 -5.75 -1.63
CA TYR A 248 -8.35 -6.05 -0.23
C TYR A 248 -9.82 -6.34 0.05
N VAL A 249 -10.04 -7.27 0.97
CA VAL A 249 -11.36 -7.81 1.31
C VAL A 249 -11.64 -7.55 2.77
N GLY A 250 -12.81 -7.01 3.06
CA GLY A 250 -13.36 -6.87 4.40
C GLY A 250 -14.78 -7.45 4.48
N ILE A 251 -15.29 -7.62 5.69
CA ILE A 251 -16.68 -8.04 5.88
C ILE A 251 -17.57 -6.79 5.89
N ASP A 252 -18.65 -6.83 5.12
CA ASP A 252 -19.59 -5.70 5.00
C ASP A 252 -20.11 -5.23 6.37
N GLN A 253 -20.11 -3.90 6.59
CA GLN A 253 -20.54 -3.18 7.79
C GLN A 253 -19.74 -3.48 9.08
N VAL A 254 -18.89 -4.51 9.14
CA VAL A 254 -18.14 -4.92 10.34
C VAL A 254 -16.63 -5.04 10.08
N SER A 255 -16.17 -4.52 8.95
CA SER A 255 -14.75 -4.64 8.56
C SER A 255 -13.79 -4.05 9.61
N THR A 256 -14.20 -3.02 10.32
CA THR A 256 -13.42 -2.39 11.40
C THR A 256 -14.33 -1.85 12.48
N GLU A 257 -14.09 -2.23 13.74
CA GLU A 257 -14.88 -1.79 14.89
C GLU A 257 -13.98 -1.38 16.06
N ILE A 258 -14.29 -0.24 16.68
CA ILE A 258 -13.66 0.17 17.95
C ILE A 258 -14.62 -0.20 19.08
N ILE A 259 -14.15 -1.02 20.00
CA ILE A 259 -14.93 -1.56 21.11
C ILE A 259 -14.50 -0.88 22.40
N LEU A 260 -15.47 -0.27 23.10
CA LEU A 260 -15.29 0.26 24.42
C LEU A 260 -16.05 -0.61 25.43
N LYS A 261 -15.34 -1.24 26.35
CA LYS A 261 -15.95 -1.95 27.49
C LYS A 261 -15.85 -1.09 28.74
N PRO A 262 -16.97 -0.71 29.33
CA PRO A 262 -16.99 0.08 30.56
C PRO A 262 -16.39 -0.70 31.73
N LEU A 263 -16.15 0.00 32.85
CA LEU A 263 -15.71 -0.59 34.10
C LEU A 263 -16.67 -1.69 34.57
N GLY A 264 -16.15 -2.78 35.10
CA GLY A 264 -16.92 -3.87 35.69
C GLY A 264 -17.07 -5.13 34.85
N PHE A 265 -16.59 -5.16 33.64
CA PHE A 265 -16.61 -6.36 32.81
C PHE A 265 -15.40 -7.24 33.12
N ASN A 266 -15.59 -8.40 33.72
CA ASN A 266 -14.56 -9.36 34.17
C ASN A 266 -13.59 -8.85 35.26
N ASP A 267 -13.92 -7.76 35.94
CA ASP A 267 -13.12 -7.24 37.07
C ASP A 267 -14.02 -7.01 38.30
N TYR A 268 -13.86 -7.85 39.31
CA TYR A 268 -14.67 -7.83 40.54
C TYR A 268 -14.57 -6.51 41.30
N LEU A 269 -13.53 -5.72 41.11
CA LEU A 269 -13.30 -4.45 41.79
C LEU A 269 -13.51 -3.23 40.91
N ASN A 270 -13.97 -3.39 39.67
CA ASN A 270 -14.17 -2.29 38.72
C ASN A 270 -12.91 -1.41 38.52
N ARG A 271 -11.73 -2.02 38.38
CA ARG A 271 -10.46 -1.31 38.36
C ARG A 271 -9.99 -0.93 36.99
N PHE A 272 -10.49 -1.62 35.93
CA PHE A 272 -10.02 -1.44 34.57
C PHE A 272 -11.20 -1.19 33.61
N GLN A 273 -10.96 -0.27 32.69
CA GLN A 273 -11.75 -0.08 31.47
C GLN A 273 -10.94 -0.64 30.30
N ALA A 274 -11.56 -1.39 29.42
CA ALA A 274 -10.90 -1.92 28.24
C ALA A 274 -11.36 -1.17 26.99
N MET A 275 -10.40 -0.74 26.17
CA MET A 275 -10.62 -0.22 24.84
C MET A 275 -9.86 -1.08 23.85
N GLY A 276 -10.48 -1.43 22.74
CA GLY A 276 -9.85 -2.25 21.72
C GLY A 276 -10.43 -1.99 20.34
N PHE A 277 -9.82 -2.57 19.34
CA PHE A 277 -10.39 -2.67 18.01
C PHE A 277 -10.37 -4.11 17.53
N THR A 278 -11.31 -4.45 16.69
CA THR A 278 -11.29 -5.63 15.83
C THR A 278 -11.37 -5.19 14.39
N ALA A 279 -10.65 -5.89 13.52
CA ALA A 279 -10.68 -5.66 12.08
C ALA A 279 -10.70 -7.00 11.35
N TRP A 280 -11.65 -7.17 10.46
CA TRP A 280 -11.79 -8.32 9.59
C TRP A 280 -11.28 -7.92 8.22
N PHE A 281 -10.10 -8.39 7.85
CA PHE A 281 -9.38 -7.89 6.69
C PHE A 281 -8.44 -8.94 6.11
N ASN A 282 -8.24 -8.92 4.82
CA ASN A 282 -7.11 -9.54 4.15
C ASN A 282 -6.86 -8.85 2.81
N ALA A 283 -5.65 -8.96 2.29
CA ALA A 283 -5.29 -8.50 0.97
C ALA A 283 -4.91 -9.67 0.07
N VAL A 284 -5.01 -9.50 -1.23
CA VAL A 284 -4.69 -10.53 -2.22
C VAL A 284 -4.17 -9.90 -3.49
N ILE A 285 -3.18 -10.53 -4.11
CA ILE A 285 -2.74 -10.17 -5.46
C ILE A 285 -3.73 -10.77 -6.45
N LEU A 286 -4.31 -9.93 -7.30
CA LEU A 286 -5.26 -10.33 -8.34
C LEU A 286 -4.55 -10.73 -9.62
N ASP A 287 -3.44 -10.05 -9.92
CA ASP A 287 -2.58 -10.36 -11.06
C ASP A 287 -1.11 -10.05 -10.74
N ASP A 288 -0.28 -11.09 -10.68
CA ASP A 288 1.15 -10.96 -10.43
C ASP A 288 1.88 -10.20 -11.56
N SER A 289 1.35 -10.24 -12.77
CA SER A 289 1.95 -9.53 -13.92
C SER A 289 1.81 -8.00 -13.85
N HIS A 290 0.89 -7.50 -13.02
CA HIS A 290 0.60 -6.07 -12.85
C HIS A 290 1.33 -5.44 -11.67
N ILE A 291 2.23 -6.17 -11.01
CA ILE A 291 3.01 -5.69 -9.88
C ILE A 291 4.46 -6.13 -10.04
N VAL A 292 5.41 -5.25 -9.77
CA VAL A 292 6.84 -5.53 -9.82
C VAL A 292 7.56 -4.84 -8.67
N THR A 293 8.47 -5.54 -8.02
CA THR A 293 9.25 -4.98 -6.91
C THR A 293 10.71 -4.80 -7.32
N LEU A 294 11.20 -3.57 -7.26
CA LEU A 294 12.61 -3.23 -7.41
C LEU A 294 13.32 -3.28 -6.06
N LEU A 295 14.33 -4.13 -5.97
CA LEU A 295 15.20 -4.23 -4.81
C LEU A 295 16.37 -3.27 -4.98
N SER A 296 16.52 -2.30 -4.09
CA SER A 296 17.60 -1.33 -4.12
C SER A 296 18.24 -1.12 -2.77
N THR A 297 19.51 -0.73 -2.76
CA THR A 297 20.19 -0.20 -1.57
C THR A 297 20.18 1.33 -1.61
N LYS A 298 20.65 1.96 -0.55
CA LYS A 298 20.89 3.40 -0.52
C LYS A 298 22.28 3.71 -1.04
N ALA A 299 22.44 4.81 -1.85
CA ALA A 299 23.72 5.35 -2.29
C ALA A 299 24.58 5.88 -1.13
#